data_8abb53b100f4778a9a431309e940cea4
#
_entry.id   8abb53b100f4778a9a431309e940cea4
#
_cell.length_a   1.000
_cell.length_b   1.000
_cell.length_c   1.000
_cell.angle_alpha   90.00
_cell.angle_beta   90.00
_cell.angle_gamma   90.00
#
_symmetry.space_group_name_H-M   'P 1'
#
loop_
_entity.id
_entity.type
_entity.pdbx_description
1 polymer ?
#
loop_
_entity_poly.entity_id
_entity_poly.type
_entity_poly.pdbx_seq_one_letter_code
_entity_poly.pdbx_strand_id
1 'polypeptide(L)'
;MDGKITVKYLQKYIRSNDYSPELKERYFMKLVEEVGELSRAMRKNLRSSNEDDIKETVDEELWDVIYYALALANCYDIDLERVIPLKEKLNNEKYSDTVKFEIY
;
A
#
# COMPACT_ATOMS: atom_id res chain seq x y z
N MET A 1 -18.74 4.43 12.09
CA MET A 1 -17.64 4.60 11.12
C MET A 1 -18.04 5.69 10.13
N ASP A 2 -17.15 6.60 9.85
CA ASP A 2 -17.42 7.74 8.96
C ASP A 2 -17.14 7.44 7.48
N GLY A 3 -16.81 6.20 7.16
CA GLY A 3 -16.57 5.77 5.80
C GLY A 3 -15.18 6.10 5.25
N LYS A 4 -14.31 6.66 6.05
CA LYS A 4 -12.96 6.98 5.61
C LYS A 4 -12.03 5.78 5.71
N ILE A 5 -11.18 5.64 4.71
CA ILE A 5 -10.16 4.59 4.69
C ILE A 5 -8.87 5.18 5.24
N THR A 6 -8.33 4.56 6.29
CA THR A 6 -7.05 4.95 6.88
C THR A 6 -6.07 3.80 6.75
N VAL A 7 -4.78 4.11 6.83
CA VAL A 7 -3.73 3.08 6.82
C VAL A 7 -3.95 2.11 7.98
N LYS A 8 -4.25 2.64 9.17
CA LYS A 8 -4.48 1.82 10.35
C LYS A 8 -5.64 0.84 10.14
N TYR A 9 -6.75 1.33 9.58
CA TYR A 9 -7.88 0.47 9.26
C TYR A 9 -7.48 -0.63 8.28
N LEU A 10 -6.77 -0.27 7.21
CA LEU A 10 -6.35 -1.23 6.20
C LEU A 10 -5.43 -2.30 6.78
N GLN A 11 -4.45 -1.91 7.60
CA GLN A 11 -3.57 -2.89 8.23
C GLN A 11 -4.34 -3.83 9.13
N LYS A 12 -5.30 -3.31 9.89
CA LYS A 12 -6.14 -4.12 10.77
C LYS A 12 -7.02 -5.09 9.98
N TYR A 13 -7.63 -4.59 8.92
CA TYR A 13 -8.48 -5.40 8.04
C TYR A 13 -7.69 -6.56 7.42
N ILE A 14 -6.51 -6.26 6.88
CA ILE A 14 -5.66 -7.28 6.26
C ILE A 14 -5.21 -8.30 7.29
N ARG A 15 -4.79 -7.83 8.48
CA ARG A 15 -4.36 -8.71 9.55
C ARG A 15 -5.46 -9.68 9.97
N SER A 16 -6.70 -9.24 9.96
CA SER A 16 -7.85 -10.06 10.32
C SER A 16 -8.14 -11.16 9.30
N ASN A 17 -7.77 -10.95 8.05
CA ASN A 17 -8.10 -11.87 6.96
C ASN A 17 -6.91 -12.63 6.38
N ASP A 18 -5.71 -12.09 6.53
CA ASP A 18 -4.53 -12.62 5.84
C ASP A 18 -3.28 -12.26 6.66
N TYR A 19 -2.98 -13.11 7.65
CA TYR A 19 -1.85 -12.86 8.54
C TYR A 19 -1.12 -14.15 8.86
N SER A 20 0.09 -14.28 8.34
CA SER A 20 0.96 -15.42 8.59
C SER A 20 2.38 -14.92 8.72
N PRO A 21 2.75 -14.38 9.90
CA PRO A 21 4.05 -13.68 10.07
C PRO A 21 5.26 -14.59 9.80
N GLU A 22 5.11 -15.90 9.90
CA GLU A 22 6.16 -16.85 9.57
C GLU A 22 6.42 -16.97 8.06
N LEU A 23 5.52 -16.41 7.24
CA LEU A 23 5.62 -16.49 5.77
C LEU A 23 5.98 -15.14 5.14
N LYS A 24 6.84 -14.37 5.78
CA LYS A 24 7.26 -13.04 5.31
C LYS A 24 7.74 -13.05 3.86
N GLU A 25 8.55 -14.03 3.51
CA GLU A 25 9.08 -14.12 2.16
C GLU A 25 7.98 -14.31 1.12
N ARG A 26 6.92 -15.04 1.46
CA ARG A 26 5.78 -15.23 0.55
C ARG A 26 5.06 -13.92 0.30
N TYR A 27 4.84 -13.12 1.35
CA TYR A 27 4.22 -11.80 1.18
C TYR A 27 5.10 -10.90 0.32
N PHE A 28 6.41 -10.97 0.52
CA PHE A 28 7.34 -10.19 -0.31
C PHE A 28 7.29 -10.64 -1.77
N MET A 29 7.27 -11.94 -2.01
CA MET A 29 7.18 -12.47 -3.38
C MET A 29 5.87 -12.06 -4.04
N LYS A 30 4.77 -12.07 -3.29
CA LYS A 30 3.49 -11.59 -3.82
C LYS A 30 3.54 -10.10 -4.15
N LEU A 31 4.20 -9.31 -3.31
CA LEU A 31 4.39 -7.89 -3.60
C LEU A 31 5.14 -7.70 -4.92
N VAL A 32 6.21 -8.45 -5.12
CA VAL A 32 7.00 -8.38 -6.36
C VAL A 32 6.15 -8.78 -7.56
N GLU A 33 5.35 -9.84 -7.44
CA GLU A 33 4.44 -10.27 -8.50
C GLU A 33 3.45 -9.16 -8.87
N GLU A 34 2.88 -8.49 -7.86
CA GLU A 34 1.91 -7.42 -8.12
C GLU A 34 2.55 -6.20 -8.76
N VAL A 35 3.81 -5.91 -8.41
CA VAL A 35 4.55 -4.84 -9.10
C VAL A 35 4.71 -5.20 -10.58
N GLY A 36 4.98 -6.47 -10.89
CA GLY A 36 5.05 -6.95 -12.27
C GLY A 36 3.72 -6.79 -13.01
N GLU A 37 2.61 -7.14 -12.34
CA GLU A 37 1.28 -6.98 -12.93
C GLU A 37 0.94 -5.51 -13.15
N LEU A 38 1.34 -4.65 -12.22
CA LEU A 38 1.18 -3.21 -12.37
C LEU A 38 1.93 -2.71 -13.60
N SER A 39 3.18 -3.15 -13.77
CA SER A 39 3.99 -2.80 -14.93
C SER A 39 3.30 -3.21 -16.23
N ARG A 40 2.73 -4.40 -16.26
CA ARG A 40 2.00 -4.92 -17.42
C ARG A 40 0.78 -4.05 -17.73
N ALA A 41 -0.01 -3.72 -16.71
CA ALA A 41 -1.20 -2.89 -16.88
C ALA A 41 -0.81 -1.50 -17.41
N MET A 42 0.29 -0.95 -16.92
CA MET A 42 0.81 0.34 -17.39
C MET A 42 1.22 0.30 -18.85
N ARG A 43 1.94 -0.75 -19.26
CA ARG A 43 2.38 -0.89 -20.65
C ARG A 43 1.20 -0.98 -21.60
N LYS A 44 0.12 -1.59 -21.17
CA LYS A 44 -1.09 -1.74 -21.95
C LYS A 44 -2.08 -0.57 -21.76
N ASN A 45 -1.73 0.34 -20.89
CA ASN A 45 -2.56 1.50 -20.54
C ASN A 45 -3.98 1.10 -20.15
N LEU A 46 -4.10 0.07 -19.35
CA LEU A 46 -5.39 -0.44 -18.89
C LEU A 46 -5.88 0.34 -17.69
N ARG A 47 -6.94 1.11 -17.88
CA ARG A 47 -7.53 1.92 -16.83
C ARG A 47 -8.99 1.53 -16.65
N SER A 48 -9.44 1.63 -15.40
CA SER A 48 -10.85 1.39 -15.07
C SER A 48 -11.70 2.57 -15.55
N SER A 49 -12.79 2.27 -16.26
CA SER A 49 -13.73 3.30 -16.69
C SER A 49 -14.99 3.32 -15.80
N ASN A 50 -15.21 2.24 -15.05
CA ASN A 50 -16.33 2.14 -14.12
C ASN A 50 -16.09 1.01 -13.12
N GLU A 51 -17.01 0.80 -12.19
CA GLU A 51 -16.85 -0.19 -11.12
C GLU A 51 -16.75 -1.64 -11.61
N ASP A 52 -17.31 -1.93 -12.79
CA ASP A 52 -17.38 -3.30 -13.28
C ASP A 52 -16.14 -3.76 -14.03
N ASP A 53 -15.28 -2.84 -14.46
CA ASP A 53 -14.12 -3.18 -15.28
C ASP A 53 -12.78 -2.92 -14.61
N ILE A 54 -12.74 -2.98 -13.28
CA ILE A 54 -11.51 -2.72 -12.53
C ILE A 54 -10.46 -3.82 -12.68
N LYS A 55 -10.89 -5.04 -13.01
CA LYS A 55 -9.98 -6.19 -13.06
C LYS A 55 -8.86 -5.99 -14.07
N GLU A 56 -7.63 -6.27 -13.64
CA GLU A 56 -6.41 -6.20 -14.44
C GLU A 56 -6.02 -4.80 -14.90
N THR A 57 -6.61 -3.76 -14.30
CA THR A 57 -6.28 -2.37 -14.61
C THR A 57 -5.20 -1.83 -13.70
N VAL A 58 -4.59 -0.71 -14.09
CA VAL A 58 -3.63 0.02 -13.23
C VAL A 58 -4.30 0.33 -11.87
N ASP A 59 -5.59 0.68 -11.92
CA ASP A 59 -6.36 1.01 -10.72
C ASP A 59 -6.34 -0.16 -9.71
N GLU A 60 -6.66 -1.37 -10.17
CA GLU A 60 -6.65 -2.56 -9.31
C GLU A 60 -5.25 -2.92 -8.86
N GLU A 61 -4.29 -2.93 -9.79
CA GLU A 61 -2.93 -3.38 -9.47
C GLU A 61 -2.24 -2.47 -8.47
N LEU A 62 -2.56 -1.17 -8.46
CA LEU A 62 -2.03 -0.27 -7.44
C LEU A 62 -2.49 -0.68 -6.04
N TRP A 63 -3.77 -1.05 -5.90
CA TRP A 63 -4.25 -1.54 -4.61
C TRP A 63 -3.58 -2.86 -4.23
N ASP A 64 -3.42 -3.77 -5.19
CA ASP A 64 -2.79 -5.05 -4.90
C ASP A 64 -1.37 -4.88 -4.40
N VAL A 65 -0.61 -3.92 -4.97
CA VAL A 65 0.74 -3.59 -4.49
C VAL A 65 0.68 -3.06 -3.06
N ILE A 66 -0.23 -2.11 -2.80
CA ILE A 66 -0.39 -1.55 -1.46
C ILE A 66 -0.79 -2.63 -0.46
N TYR A 67 -1.71 -3.51 -0.87
CA TYR A 67 -2.19 -4.59 -0.02
C TYR A 67 -1.03 -5.44 0.51
N TYR A 68 -0.16 -5.91 -0.38
CA TYR A 68 0.93 -6.78 0.05
C TYR A 68 2.03 -6.03 0.80
N ALA A 69 2.22 -4.74 0.52
CA ALA A 69 3.12 -3.91 1.33
C ALA A 69 2.59 -3.81 2.76
N LEU A 70 1.29 -3.59 2.93
CA LEU A 70 0.67 -3.51 4.25
C LEU A 70 0.67 -4.88 4.95
N ALA A 71 0.41 -5.95 4.20
CA ALA A 71 0.46 -7.30 4.75
C ALA A 71 1.86 -7.62 5.29
N LEU A 72 2.89 -7.23 4.54
CA LEU A 72 4.27 -7.43 4.96
C LEU A 72 4.60 -6.59 6.21
N ALA A 73 4.14 -5.35 6.25
CA ALA A 73 4.30 -4.50 7.43
C ALA A 73 3.71 -5.19 8.68
N ASN A 74 2.53 -5.79 8.53
CA ASN A 74 1.89 -6.52 9.62
C ASN A 74 2.77 -7.68 10.13
N CYS A 75 3.46 -8.36 9.21
CA CYS A 75 4.35 -9.47 9.60
C CYS A 75 5.49 -9.03 10.50
N TYR A 76 5.90 -7.77 10.41
CA TYR A 76 6.95 -7.18 11.25
C TYR A 76 6.38 -6.37 12.41
N ASP A 77 5.07 -6.38 12.60
CA ASP A 77 4.38 -5.55 13.60
C ASP A 77 4.72 -4.07 13.43
N ILE A 78 4.86 -3.62 12.19
CA ILE A 78 5.14 -2.22 11.88
C ILE A 78 3.83 -1.46 11.72
N ASP A 79 3.66 -0.41 12.51
CA ASP A 79 2.54 0.52 12.39
C ASP A 79 2.97 1.65 11.45
N LEU A 80 2.46 1.64 10.23
CA LEU A 80 2.86 2.62 9.23
C LEU A 80 2.38 4.03 9.55
N GLU A 81 1.30 4.18 10.31
CA GLU A 81 0.88 5.51 10.74
C GLU A 81 1.87 6.14 11.71
N ARG A 82 2.73 5.32 12.34
CA ARG A 82 3.84 5.80 13.14
C ARG A 82 5.06 6.10 12.27
N VAL A 83 5.34 5.24 11.29
CA VAL A 83 6.52 5.34 10.43
C VAL A 83 6.42 6.52 9.45
N ILE A 84 5.25 6.73 8.87
CA ILE A 84 5.06 7.76 7.84
C ILE A 84 5.45 9.15 8.32
N PRO A 85 4.95 9.65 9.46
CA PRO A 85 5.36 10.98 9.93
C PRO A 85 6.85 11.07 10.21
N LEU A 86 7.44 10.01 10.76
CA LEU A 86 8.87 9.99 11.06
C LEU A 86 9.71 10.13 9.80
N LYS A 87 9.34 9.36 8.76
CA LYS A 87 10.08 9.40 7.50
C LYS A 87 9.87 10.72 6.78
N GLU A 88 8.64 11.25 6.78
CA GLU A 88 8.35 12.49 6.08
C GLU A 88 9.02 13.70 6.76
N LYS A 89 9.21 13.65 8.08
CA LYS A 89 10.00 14.67 8.77
C LYS A 89 11.44 14.69 8.22
N LEU A 90 12.04 13.50 8.08
CA LEU A 90 13.38 13.38 7.52
C LEU A 90 13.43 13.89 6.07
N ASN A 91 12.42 13.56 5.28
CA ASN A 91 12.35 14.02 3.89
C ASN A 91 12.21 15.54 3.79
N ASN A 92 11.38 16.13 4.65
CA ASN A 92 11.22 17.59 4.68
C ASN A 92 12.54 18.31 4.98
N GLU A 93 13.34 17.78 5.88
CA GLU A 93 14.64 18.34 6.21
C GLU A 93 15.63 18.15 5.06
N LYS A 94 15.65 16.95 4.46
CA LYS A 94 16.64 16.60 3.43
C LYS A 94 16.39 17.30 2.10
N TYR A 95 15.11 17.40 1.70
CA TYR A 95 14.76 17.89 0.36
C TYR A 95 14.21 19.31 0.34
N SER A 96 14.12 19.96 1.49
CA SER A 96 13.60 21.35 1.59
C SER A 96 12.23 21.47 0.90
N ASP A 97 11.35 20.52 1.20
CA ASP A 97 10.04 20.44 0.56
C ASP A 97 9.23 21.73 0.74
N THR A 98 8.54 22.16 -0.32
CA THR A 98 7.68 23.34 -0.31
C THR A 98 6.50 23.12 0.64
N VAL A 99 5.92 21.92 0.60
CA VAL A 99 4.81 21.54 1.47
C VAL A 99 5.36 20.63 2.55
N LYS A 100 5.14 21.02 3.81
CA LYS A 100 5.60 20.21 4.94
C LYS A 100 4.51 19.21 5.32
N PHE A 101 4.94 18.03 5.77
CA PHE A 101 4.02 17.02 6.27
C PHE A 101 3.50 17.44 7.64
N GLU A 102 2.19 17.53 7.77
CA GLU A 102 1.54 17.90 9.04
C GLU A 102 0.51 16.83 9.41
N ILE A 103 0.40 16.55 10.71
CA ILE A 103 -0.57 15.58 11.23
C ILE A 103 -1.71 16.33 11.89
N TYR A 104 -2.94 16.02 11.48
CA TYR A 104 -4.13 16.65 12.04
C TYR A 104 -4.91 15.67 12.89
#